data_ef8bf85c49877d254caddcdf38af87af
#
_entry.id   ef8bf85c49877d254caddcdf38af87af
#
_cell.length_a   1.000
_cell.length_b   1.000
_cell.length_c   1.000
_cell.angle_alpha   90.00
_cell.angle_beta   90.00
_cell.angle_gamma   90.00
#
_symmetry.space_group_name_H-M   'P 1'
#
loop_
_entity.id
_entity.type
_entity.pdbx_description
1 polymer ?
#
loop_
_entity_poly.entity_id
_entity_poly.type
_entity_poly.pdbx_seq_one_letter_code
_entity_poly.pdbx_strand_id
1 'polypeptide(L)'
;MKQKLILSIFVLLCLLPAKAREYAVSGPEGGLAMKVALPEGFNPATDRCPMVLLMHGIFSSKDYNPMPSLAKALAQAGIASIRFDFDGHGKSEGRMQDMTVEKEIADALAIWEYAKSLPYVTQIGFLGHSQGGVIASMTAGRLAAAGGATPAGVVLLAPGSVIKQACQGGKFFNTRFDPANPPEFIRCWGTMKLGREYLLTTQQLDIYGTAAAYQGPILLLHGTKDTIVPMWCSELYLETYGDRASLVKVDGENHLITRRKKEILSRTVAFFGQVLGN
;
A
#
# COMPACT_ATOMS: atom_id res chain seq x y z
N MET A 1 -1.84 -38.96 10.90
CA MET A 1 -0.69 -38.10 10.56
C MET A 1 -0.66 -37.90 9.05
N LYS A 2 -1.12 -36.75 8.53
CA LYS A 2 -1.04 -36.41 7.10
C LYS A 2 0.05 -35.36 6.94
N GLN A 3 1.20 -35.79 6.37
CA GLN A 3 2.27 -34.88 5.96
C GLN A 3 1.76 -33.95 4.86
N LYS A 4 1.80 -32.64 5.13
CA LYS A 4 1.60 -31.62 4.10
C LYS A 4 2.85 -31.54 3.24
N LEU A 5 2.71 -31.93 1.99
CA LEU A 5 3.73 -31.81 0.97
C LEU A 5 3.89 -30.31 0.63
N ILE A 6 4.99 -29.69 1.09
CA ILE A 6 5.38 -28.35 0.70
C ILE A 6 6.02 -28.47 -0.68
N LEU A 7 5.30 -28.07 -1.71
CA LEU A 7 5.79 -28.04 -3.09
C LEU A 7 6.67 -26.79 -3.26
N SER A 8 7.98 -26.95 -3.10
CA SER A 8 8.97 -25.92 -3.41
C SER A 8 9.06 -25.76 -4.93
N ILE A 9 8.49 -24.68 -5.46
CA ILE A 9 8.67 -24.32 -6.86
C ILE A 9 10.04 -23.65 -7.00
N PHE A 10 11.03 -24.42 -7.45
CA PHE A 10 12.30 -23.89 -7.94
C PHE A 10 12.06 -23.22 -9.29
N VAL A 11 12.04 -21.87 -9.31
CA VAL A 11 11.96 -21.11 -10.56
C VAL A 11 13.35 -20.97 -11.16
N LEU A 12 13.55 -21.59 -12.30
CA LEU A 12 14.75 -21.45 -13.14
C LEU A 12 14.89 -20.01 -13.62
N LEU A 13 15.93 -19.30 -13.14
CA LEU A 13 16.19 -17.89 -13.45
C LEU A 13 16.81 -17.76 -14.85
N CYS A 14 16.04 -17.47 -15.88
CA CYS A 14 16.56 -16.99 -17.15
C CYS A 14 16.86 -15.48 -17.05
N LEU A 15 18.09 -15.10 -17.40
CA LEU A 15 18.57 -13.73 -17.52
C LEU A 15 17.83 -13.00 -18.66
N LEU A 16 16.82 -12.19 -18.30
CA LEU A 16 16.17 -11.24 -19.18
C LEU A 16 16.30 -9.84 -18.56
N PRO A 17 16.38 -8.75 -19.36
CA PRO A 17 16.53 -7.39 -18.86
C PRO A 17 15.37 -7.02 -17.94
N ALA A 18 15.62 -6.09 -17.01
CA ALA A 18 14.81 -5.69 -15.86
C ALA A 18 13.35 -5.26 -16.16
N LYS A 19 12.56 -6.15 -16.74
CA LYS A 19 11.09 -6.04 -16.73
C LYS A 19 10.58 -6.65 -15.43
N ALA A 20 9.74 -5.89 -14.70
CA ALA A 20 9.09 -6.41 -13.51
C ALA A 20 8.37 -7.73 -13.84
N ARG A 21 8.73 -8.82 -13.14
CA ARG A 21 8.09 -10.13 -13.32
C ARG A 21 6.74 -10.14 -12.62
N GLU A 22 5.75 -10.75 -13.26
CA GLU A 22 4.43 -10.93 -12.70
C GLU A 22 4.37 -12.28 -11.97
N TYR A 23 3.87 -12.28 -10.74
CA TYR A 23 3.74 -13.45 -9.89
C TYR A 23 2.34 -13.46 -9.27
N ALA A 24 1.92 -14.61 -8.78
CA ALA A 24 0.78 -14.74 -7.87
C ALA A 24 1.26 -15.27 -6.52
N VAL A 25 0.76 -14.68 -5.44
CA VAL A 25 0.94 -15.13 -4.07
C VAL A 25 -0.44 -15.47 -3.51
N SER A 26 -0.53 -16.57 -2.76
CA SER A 26 -1.79 -16.90 -2.07
C SER A 26 -2.11 -15.83 -1.03
N GLY A 27 -3.17 -15.07 -1.26
CA GLY A 27 -3.77 -14.19 -0.28
C GLY A 27 -4.83 -14.91 0.56
N PRO A 28 -5.44 -14.23 1.54
CA PRO A 28 -6.46 -14.81 2.41
C PRO A 28 -7.75 -15.23 1.67
N GLU A 29 -8.13 -14.47 0.64
CA GLU A 29 -9.37 -14.69 -0.13
C GLU A 29 -9.11 -15.32 -1.51
N GLY A 30 -7.85 -15.32 -2.00
CA GLY A 30 -7.50 -15.83 -3.32
C GLY A 30 -6.10 -15.43 -3.76
N GLY A 31 -5.77 -15.63 -5.02
CA GLY A 31 -4.48 -15.29 -5.59
C GLY A 31 -4.28 -13.79 -5.75
N LEU A 32 -3.19 -13.26 -5.20
CA LEU A 32 -2.78 -11.85 -5.34
C LEU A 32 -1.77 -11.70 -6.46
N ALA A 33 -2.11 -10.93 -7.49
CA ALA A 33 -1.21 -10.62 -8.60
C ALA A 33 -0.21 -9.54 -8.18
N MET A 34 1.08 -9.82 -8.33
CA MET A 34 2.14 -8.87 -7.98
C MET A 34 3.23 -8.78 -9.04
N LYS A 35 4.02 -7.72 -8.97
CA LYS A 35 5.24 -7.52 -9.76
C LYS A 35 6.40 -7.16 -8.85
N VAL A 36 7.51 -7.88 -8.98
CA VAL A 36 8.76 -7.58 -8.31
C VAL A 36 9.65 -6.78 -9.27
N ALA A 37 10.14 -5.64 -8.81
CA ALA A 37 11.19 -4.89 -9.48
C ALA A 37 12.48 -4.99 -8.66
N LEU A 38 13.56 -5.42 -9.29
CA LEU A 38 14.88 -5.53 -8.70
C LEU A 38 15.79 -4.41 -9.24
N PRO A 39 16.85 -4.02 -8.51
CA PRO A 39 17.89 -3.14 -9.03
C PRO A 39 18.50 -3.67 -10.33
N GLU A 40 19.03 -2.77 -11.15
CA GLU A 40 19.69 -3.17 -12.40
C GLU A 40 20.95 -4.00 -12.11
N GLY A 41 21.13 -5.09 -12.84
CA GLY A 41 22.25 -6.01 -12.64
C GLY A 41 22.17 -6.89 -11.38
N PHE A 42 21.11 -6.77 -10.57
CA PHE A 42 20.96 -7.53 -9.32
C PHE A 42 20.80 -9.04 -9.56
N ASN A 43 21.64 -9.82 -8.89
CA ASN A 43 21.56 -11.29 -8.89
C ASN A 43 20.97 -11.80 -7.56
N PRO A 44 19.73 -12.29 -7.52
CA PRO A 44 19.07 -12.76 -6.28
C PRO A 44 19.78 -13.92 -5.57
N ALA A 45 20.69 -14.65 -6.28
CA ALA A 45 21.44 -15.74 -5.67
C ALA A 45 22.61 -15.25 -4.80
N THR A 46 23.23 -14.12 -5.17
CA THR A 46 24.46 -13.62 -4.52
C THR A 46 24.25 -12.28 -3.80
N ASP A 47 23.39 -11.44 -4.34
CA ASP A 47 23.22 -10.07 -3.88
C ASP A 47 22.12 -9.95 -2.82
N ARG A 48 22.16 -8.86 -2.07
CA ARG A 48 21.16 -8.51 -1.04
C ARG A 48 20.74 -7.06 -1.22
N CYS A 49 19.46 -6.75 -1.02
CA CYS A 49 18.95 -5.38 -1.08
C CYS A 49 17.74 -5.20 -0.17
N PRO A 50 17.46 -3.97 0.26
CA PRO A 50 16.18 -3.65 0.88
C PRO A 50 15.04 -3.69 -0.13
N MET A 51 13.80 -3.78 0.39
CA MET A 51 12.58 -3.88 -0.43
C MET A 51 11.48 -2.95 0.09
N VAL A 52 10.70 -2.38 -0.82
CA VAL A 52 9.52 -1.58 -0.47
C VAL A 52 8.25 -2.24 -1.03
N LEU A 53 7.24 -2.43 -0.17
CA LEU A 53 5.91 -2.88 -0.57
C LEU A 53 5.08 -1.66 -0.96
N LEU A 54 4.53 -1.67 -2.19
CA LEU A 54 3.79 -0.56 -2.78
C LEU A 54 2.30 -0.90 -2.84
N MET A 55 1.50 -0.15 -2.09
CA MET A 55 0.06 -0.33 -1.87
C MET A 55 -0.74 0.75 -2.61
N HIS A 56 -1.51 0.35 -3.61
CA HIS A 56 -2.32 1.27 -4.42
C HIS A 56 -3.58 1.76 -3.69
N GLY A 57 -4.23 2.80 -4.22
CA GLY A 57 -5.49 3.34 -3.69
C GLY A 57 -6.72 2.57 -4.13
N ILE A 58 -7.88 2.94 -3.55
CA ILE A 58 -9.20 2.39 -3.93
C ILE A 58 -9.44 2.55 -5.43
N PHE A 59 -10.06 1.56 -6.06
CA PHE A 59 -10.38 1.54 -7.49
C PHE A 59 -9.16 1.69 -8.42
N SER A 60 -7.97 1.35 -7.93
CA SER A 60 -6.70 1.43 -8.66
C SER A 60 -6.10 0.03 -8.87
N SER A 61 -4.84 -0.05 -9.23
CA SER A 61 -4.09 -1.30 -9.33
C SER A 61 -2.58 -1.04 -9.25
N LYS A 62 -1.81 -2.13 -9.13
CA LYS A 62 -0.34 -2.12 -9.16
C LYS A 62 0.25 -1.48 -10.43
N ASP A 63 -0.51 -1.41 -11.51
CA ASP A 63 -0.05 -0.91 -12.80
C ASP A 63 -0.48 0.54 -13.08
N TYR A 64 -1.25 1.18 -12.19
CA TYR A 64 -1.58 2.60 -12.28
C TYR A 64 -0.56 3.50 -11.56
N ASN A 65 -0.43 4.74 -12.07
CA ASN A 65 0.39 5.77 -11.42
C ASN A 65 -0.09 6.02 -9.97
N PRO A 66 0.84 6.19 -9.00
CA PRO A 66 2.29 6.34 -9.14
C PRO A 66 3.09 5.02 -9.04
N MET A 67 2.46 3.86 -8.83
CA MET A 67 3.13 2.59 -8.48
C MET A 67 4.27 2.18 -9.44
N PRO A 68 4.10 2.15 -10.79
CA PRO A 68 5.20 1.79 -11.69
C PRO A 68 6.37 2.78 -11.65
N SER A 69 6.07 4.09 -11.49
CA SER A 69 7.09 5.13 -11.43
C SER A 69 7.91 5.04 -10.14
N LEU A 70 7.26 4.73 -9.01
CA LEU A 70 7.91 4.49 -7.72
C LEU A 70 8.82 3.26 -7.79
N ALA A 71 8.31 2.13 -8.30
CA ALA A 71 9.09 0.91 -8.46
C ALA A 71 10.34 1.14 -9.30
N LYS A 72 10.22 1.91 -10.41
CA LYS A 72 11.37 2.27 -11.25
C LYS A 72 12.38 3.13 -10.50
N ALA A 73 11.93 4.16 -9.80
CA ALA A 73 12.82 5.07 -9.07
C ALA A 73 13.55 4.36 -7.93
N LEU A 74 12.87 3.48 -7.19
CA LEU A 74 13.46 2.66 -6.13
C LEU A 74 14.52 1.71 -6.71
N ALA A 75 14.21 0.99 -7.80
CA ALA A 75 15.17 0.09 -8.44
C ALA A 75 16.44 0.80 -8.91
N GLN A 76 16.31 2.02 -9.46
CA GLN A 76 17.45 2.88 -9.83
C GLN A 76 18.30 3.31 -8.63
N ALA A 77 17.73 3.31 -7.42
CA ALA A 77 18.40 3.62 -6.17
C ALA A 77 18.87 2.37 -5.39
N GLY A 78 18.92 1.20 -6.02
CA GLY A 78 19.38 -0.03 -5.37
C GLY A 78 18.33 -0.68 -4.44
N ILE A 79 17.08 -0.24 -4.46
CA ILE A 79 16.01 -0.72 -3.59
C ILE A 79 15.02 -1.55 -4.41
N ALA A 80 14.82 -2.80 -4.06
CA ALA A 80 13.79 -3.64 -4.67
C ALA A 80 12.39 -3.17 -4.29
N SER A 81 11.39 -3.56 -5.06
CA SER A 81 10.01 -3.31 -4.67
C SER A 81 9.05 -4.41 -5.12
N ILE A 82 7.99 -4.62 -4.34
CA ILE A 82 6.80 -5.37 -4.72
C ILE A 82 5.65 -4.39 -4.85
N ARG A 83 5.01 -4.33 -6.02
CA ARG A 83 3.71 -3.73 -6.19
C ARG A 83 2.70 -4.83 -6.50
N PHE A 84 1.56 -4.82 -5.85
CA PHE A 84 0.56 -5.87 -5.94
C PHE A 84 -0.84 -5.28 -6.06
N ASP A 85 -1.75 -6.07 -6.61
CA ASP A 85 -3.18 -5.76 -6.60
C ASP A 85 -3.81 -6.38 -5.35
N PHE A 86 -4.59 -5.60 -4.61
CA PHE A 86 -5.44 -6.13 -3.55
C PHE A 86 -6.53 -7.06 -4.11
N ASP A 87 -7.11 -7.92 -3.27
CA ASP A 87 -8.25 -8.75 -3.63
C ASP A 87 -9.34 -7.94 -4.34
N GLY A 88 -9.90 -8.49 -5.41
CA GLY A 88 -10.89 -7.82 -6.26
C GLY A 88 -10.37 -6.69 -7.14
N HIS A 89 -9.07 -6.38 -7.12
CA HIS A 89 -8.46 -5.33 -7.94
C HIS A 89 -7.55 -5.90 -9.03
N GLY A 90 -7.43 -5.14 -10.12
CA GLY A 90 -6.46 -5.40 -11.20
C GLY A 90 -6.53 -6.80 -11.76
N LYS A 91 -5.51 -7.63 -11.45
CA LYS A 91 -5.39 -9.04 -11.87
C LYS A 91 -5.46 -10.03 -10.70
N SER A 92 -5.67 -9.56 -9.48
CA SER A 92 -5.96 -10.43 -8.33
C SER A 92 -7.34 -11.04 -8.46
N GLU A 93 -7.53 -12.18 -7.82
CA GLU A 93 -8.83 -12.84 -7.72
C GLU A 93 -9.81 -12.00 -6.88
N GLY A 94 -11.05 -12.49 -6.72
CA GLY A 94 -12.09 -11.81 -5.98
C GLY A 94 -12.87 -10.79 -6.80
N ARG A 95 -13.69 -10.00 -6.13
CA ARG A 95 -14.53 -8.97 -6.75
C ARG A 95 -14.40 -7.66 -5.97
N MET A 96 -14.19 -6.56 -6.67
CA MET A 96 -14.04 -5.23 -6.07
C MET A 96 -15.19 -4.85 -5.11
N GLN A 97 -16.42 -5.28 -5.38
CA GLN A 97 -17.54 -4.99 -4.49
C GLN A 97 -17.47 -5.71 -3.13
N ASP A 98 -16.66 -6.77 -3.02
CA ASP A 98 -16.51 -7.57 -1.80
C ASP A 98 -15.27 -7.15 -0.98
N MET A 99 -14.50 -6.18 -1.47
CA MET A 99 -13.35 -5.65 -0.73
C MET A 99 -13.77 -4.98 0.57
N THR A 100 -12.90 -5.02 1.56
CA THR A 100 -12.94 -4.21 2.78
C THR A 100 -11.54 -3.76 3.16
N VAL A 101 -11.40 -2.72 3.98
CA VAL A 101 -10.10 -2.30 4.50
C VAL A 101 -9.42 -3.44 5.26
N GLU A 102 -10.18 -4.25 5.99
CA GLU A 102 -9.66 -5.40 6.74
C GLU A 102 -9.10 -6.49 5.83
N LYS A 103 -9.76 -6.79 4.71
CA LYS A 103 -9.26 -7.74 3.71
C LYS A 103 -7.99 -7.22 3.05
N GLU A 104 -7.95 -5.96 2.67
CA GLU A 104 -6.73 -5.35 2.09
C GLU A 104 -5.55 -5.32 3.08
N ILE A 105 -5.80 -5.16 4.39
CA ILE A 105 -4.76 -5.32 5.41
C ILE A 105 -4.27 -6.78 5.47
N ALA A 106 -5.17 -7.74 5.38
CA ALA A 106 -4.80 -9.15 5.35
C ALA A 106 -3.98 -9.52 4.10
N ASP A 107 -4.31 -8.93 2.94
CA ASP A 107 -3.49 -9.05 1.72
C ASP A 107 -2.09 -8.45 1.90
N ALA A 108 -2.02 -7.25 2.49
CA ALA A 108 -0.74 -6.59 2.77
C ALA A 108 0.14 -7.43 3.72
N LEU A 109 -0.46 -8.10 4.70
CA LEU A 109 0.24 -9.04 5.59
C LEU A 109 0.72 -10.29 4.85
N ALA A 110 -0.06 -10.83 3.91
CA ALA A 110 0.36 -11.97 3.08
C ALA A 110 1.58 -11.60 2.21
N ILE A 111 1.56 -10.41 1.58
CA ILE A 111 2.70 -9.90 0.80
C ILE A 111 3.91 -9.59 1.71
N TRP A 112 3.69 -9.10 2.93
CA TRP A 112 4.74 -8.91 3.93
C TRP A 112 5.44 -10.23 4.27
N GLU A 113 4.69 -11.30 4.57
CA GLU A 113 5.27 -12.61 4.86
C GLU A 113 6.00 -13.21 3.65
N TYR A 114 5.46 -13.01 2.44
CA TYR A 114 6.16 -13.40 1.22
C TYR A 114 7.49 -12.64 1.07
N ALA A 115 7.50 -11.33 1.24
CA ALA A 115 8.73 -10.53 1.11
C ALA A 115 9.79 -10.94 2.13
N LYS A 116 9.40 -11.23 3.37
CA LYS A 116 10.30 -11.76 4.42
C LYS A 116 10.89 -13.14 4.06
N SER A 117 10.19 -13.96 3.30
CA SER A 117 10.67 -15.28 2.88
C SER A 117 11.74 -15.22 1.79
N LEU A 118 11.93 -14.06 1.14
CA LEU A 118 12.91 -13.88 0.08
C LEU A 118 14.33 -13.75 0.65
N PRO A 119 15.25 -14.67 0.35
CA PRO A 119 16.56 -14.74 1.02
C PRO A 119 17.48 -13.55 0.70
N TYR A 120 17.15 -12.76 -0.31
CA TYR A 120 17.90 -11.58 -0.73
C TYR A 120 17.40 -10.26 -0.12
N VAL A 121 16.27 -10.29 0.60
CA VAL A 121 15.71 -9.10 1.22
C VAL A 121 16.33 -8.87 2.59
N THR A 122 16.91 -7.67 2.80
CA THR A 122 17.56 -7.29 4.07
C THR A 122 16.61 -6.59 5.03
N GLN A 123 15.84 -5.63 4.51
CA GLN A 123 14.88 -4.83 5.25
C GLN A 123 13.68 -4.53 4.38
N ILE A 124 12.53 -4.28 4.99
CA ILE A 124 11.29 -3.99 4.26
C ILE A 124 10.73 -2.65 4.73
N GLY A 125 10.40 -1.77 3.75
CA GLY A 125 9.62 -0.55 3.96
C GLY A 125 8.23 -0.67 3.36
N PHE A 126 7.30 0.18 3.80
CA PHE A 126 5.95 0.29 3.23
C PHE A 126 5.75 1.64 2.54
N LEU A 127 5.06 1.64 1.43
CA LEU A 127 4.53 2.83 0.81
C LEU A 127 3.08 2.60 0.41
N GLY A 128 2.20 3.51 0.81
CA GLY A 128 0.80 3.46 0.42
C GLY A 128 0.30 4.80 -0.12
N HIS A 129 -0.50 4.74 -1.20
CA HIS A 129 -1.16 5.90 -1.79
C HIS A 129 -2.65 5.87 -1.52
N SER A 130 -3.24 6.99 -1.09
CA SER A 130 -4.68 7.11 -0.86
C SER A 130 -5.19 6.07 0.15
N GLN A 131 -6.17 5.23 -0.15
CA GLN A 131 -6.58 4.10 0.70
C GLN A 131 -5.40 3.16 1.01
N GLY A 132 -4.50 2.90 0.06
CA GLY A 132 -3.28 2.13 0.33
C GLY A 132 -2.40 2.75 1.41
N GLY A 133 -2.47 4.09 1.62
CA GLY A 133 -1.83 4.77 2.76
C GLY A 133 -2.48 4.41 4.10
N VAL A 134 -3.80 4.26 4.13
CA VAL A 134 -4.52 3.75 5.30
C VAL A 134 -4.10 2.30 5.58
N ILE A 135 -4.08 1.46 4.53
CA ILE A 135 -3.65 0.06 4.67
C ILE A 135 -2.21 -0.02 5.18
N ALA A 136 -1.28 0.72 4.58
CA ALA A 136 0.12 0.72 5.00
C ALA A 136 0.29 1.13 6.47
N SER A 137 -0.38 2.20 6.91
CA SER A 137 -0.30 2.72 8.29
C SER A 137 -0.89 1.73 9.30
N MET A 138 -2.08 1.18 9.03
CA MET A 138 -2.74 0.23 9.93
C MET A 138 -2.01 -1.12 9.96
N THR A 139 -1.50 -1.60 8.82
CA THR A 139 -0.70 -2.84 8.77
C THR A 139 0.58 -2.69 9.59
N ALA A 140 1.30 -1.57 9.45
CA ALA A 140 2.48 -1.29 10.26
C ALA A 140 2.16 -1.24 11.77
N GLY A 141 1.05 -0.60 12.13
CA GLY A 141 0.57 -0.54 13.51
C GLY A 141 0.21 -1.92 14.08
N ARG A 142 -0.47 -2.78 13.31
CA ARG A 142 -0.79 -4.15 13.73
C ARG A 142 0.45 -5.03 13.92
N LEU A 143 1.42 -4.93 13.01
CA LEU A 143 2.70 -5.63 13.14
C LEU A 143 3.42 -5.20 14.44
N ALA A 144 3.43 -3.90 14.74
CA ALA A 144 4.02 -3.37 15.96
C ALA A 144 3.28 -3.85 17.22
N ALA A 145 1.95 -3.80 17.23
CA ALA A 145 1.13 -4.27 18.34
C ALA A 145 1.29 -5.78 18.60
N ALA A 146 1.57 -6.56 17.56
CA ALA A 146 1.86 -8.00 17.69
C ALA A 146 3.27 -8.29 18.25
N GLY A 147 4.13 -7.28 18.44
CA GLY A 147 5.48 -7.43 18.99
C GLY A 147 6.49 -8.14 18.08
N GLY A 148 6.16 -8.30 16.81
CA GLY A 148 7.01 -8.92 15.79
C GLY A 148 7.88 -7.92 15.02
N ALA A 149 8.43 -8.38 13.89
CA ALA A 149 9.14 -7.52 12.95
C ALA A 149 8.19 -6.48 12.34
N THR A 150 8.68 -5.26 12.19
CA THR A 150 7.94 -4.12 11.63
C THR A 150 8.66 -3.55 10.40
N PRO A 151 7.98 -2.81 9.51
CA PRO A 151 8.67 -2.11 8.44
C PRO A 151 9.70 -1.13 9.00
N ALA A 152 10.84 -0.99 8.33
CA ALA A 152 11.92 -0.09 8.74
C ALA A 152 11.54 1.40 8.55
N GLY A 153 10.59 1.69 7.68
CA GLY A 153 10.03 3.02 7.47
C GLY A 153 8.76 2.96 6.63
N VAL A 154 7.89 3.95 6.76
CA VAL A 154 6.62 4.03 6.04
C VAL A 154 6.47 5.36 5.33
N VAL A 155 6.10 5.33 4.05
CA VAL A 155 5.73 6.51 3.26
C VAL A 155 4.24 6.50 3.00
N LEU A 156 3.56 7.59 3.36
CA LEU A 156 2.13 7.78 3.15
C LEU A 156 1.91 8.91 2.13
N LEU A 157 1.45 8.53 0.93
CA LEU A 157 1.13 9.49 -0.13
C LEU A 157 -0.36 9.83 -0.07
N ALA A 158 -0.71 11.04 0.34
CA ALA A 158 -2.09 11.52 0.48
C ALA A 158 -3.01 10.46 1.11
N PRO A 159 -2.72 9.96 2.35
CA PRO A 159 -3.42 8.83 2.96
C PRO A 159 -4.90 9.13 3.14
N GLY A 160 -5.75 8.25 2.58
CA GLY A 160 -7.18 8.51 2.38
C GLY A 160 -8.07 8.24 3.60
N SER A 161 -7.67 8.62 4.81
CA SER A 161 -8.43 8.35 6.05
C SER A 161 -9.83 8.99 6.08
N VAL A 162 -10.13 9.93 5.19
CA VAL A 162 -11.46 10.50 4.97
C VAL A 162 -12.53 9.43 4.62
N ILE A 163 -12.14 8.24 4.22
CA ILE A 163 -13.06 7.13 3.92
C ILE A 163 -14.00 6.82 5.09
N LYS A 164 -13.51 6.91 6.34
CA LYS A 164 -14.32 6.70 7.54
C LYS A 164 -15.44 7.73 7.62
N GLN A 165 -15.10 9.01 7.55
CA GLN A 165 -16.08 10.10 7.61
C GLN A 165 -17.04 10.08 6.41
N ALA A 166 -16.54 9.69 5.23
CA ALA A 166 -17.37 9.52 4.04
C ALA A 166 -18.44 8.42 4.23
N CYS A 167 -18.06 7.28 4.82
CA CYS A 167 -18.98 6.20 5.13
C CYS A 167 -19.97 6.60 6.24
N GLN A 168 -19.51 7.24 7.30
CA GLN A 168 -20.36 7.73 8.40
C GLN A 168 -21.35 8.81 7.95
N GLY A 169 -20.92 9.69 7.05
CA GLY A 169 -21.73 10.79 6.51
C GLY A 169 -22.67 10.36 5.37
N GLY A 170 -22.67 9.11 4.97
CA GLY A 170 -23.55 8.61 3.90
C GLY A 170 -23.27 9.22 2.53
N LYS A 171 -22.02 9.67 2.27
CA LYS A 171 -21.59 10.18 0.98
C LYS A 171 -20.19 9.69 0.66
N PHE A 172 -20.08 8.80 -0.31
CA PHE A 172 -18.80 8.31 -0.82
C PHE A 172 -18.61 8.76 -2.27
N PHE A 173 -17.60 9.59 -2.53
CA PHE A 173 -17.40 10.31 -3.79
C PHE A 173 -18.66 11.05 -4.25
N ASN A 174 -19.20 10.66 -5.39
CA ASN A 174 -20.40 11.26 -6.00
C ASN A 174 -21.73 10.58 -5.61
N THR A 175 -21.70 9.56 -4.74
CA THR A 175 -22.87 8.75 -4.41
C THR A 175 -23.29 8.95 -2.96
N ARG A 176 -24.59 9.17 -2.72
CA ARG A 176 -25.23 9.25 -1.40
C ARG A 176 -25.91 7.91 -1.06
N PHE A 177 -25.94 7.58 0.20
CA PHE A 177 -26.61 6.40 0.75
C PHE A 177 -27.00 6.63 2.21
N ASP A 178 -27.87 5.79 2.75
CA ASP A 178 -28.17 5.76 4.18
C ASP A 178 -27.04 5.03 4.93
N PRO A 179 -26.25 5.70 5.78
CA PRO A 179 -25.13 5.06 6.49
C PRO A 179 -25.59 4.02 7.52
N ALA A 180 -26.82 4.13 8.06
CA ALA A 180 -27.37 3.15 9.00
C ALA A 180 -27.87 1.89 8.30
N ASN A 181 -28.33 2.01 7.04
CA ASN A 181 -28.82 0.89 6.24
C ASN A 181 -28.36 1.02 4.78
N PRO A 182 -27.05 0.86 4.50
CA PRO A 182 -26.56 1.00 3.14
C PRO A 182 -27.13 -0.09 2.23
N PRO A 183 -27.32 0.20 0.92
CA PRO A 183 -27.74 -0.80 -0.05
C PRO A 183 -26.68 -1.91 -0.18
N GLU A 184 -27.00 -3.01 -0.88
CA GLU A 184 -26.07 -4.10 -1.15
C GLU A 184 -24.74 -3.59 -1.73
N PHE A 185 -24.79 -2.58 -2.60
CA PHE A 185 -23.65 -1.83 -3.09
C PHE A 185 -24.05 -0.43 -3.55
N ILE A 186 -23.09 0.50 -3.54
CA ILE A 186 -23.19 1.79 -4.22
C ILE A 186 -22.35 1.80 -5.50
N ARG A 187 -22.70 2.68 -6.45
CA ARG A 187 -21.90 2.88 -7.68
C ARG A 187 -21.17 4.19 -7.62
N CYS A 188 -19.84 4.13 -7.57
CA CYS A 188 -18.97 5.29 -7.69
C CYS A 188 -18.62 5.51 -9.16
N TRP A 189 -18.71 6.75 -9.62
CA TRP A 189 -18.45 7.14 -11.03
C TRP A 189 -19.13 6.23 -12.06
N GLY A 190 -20.33 5.74 -11.74
CA GLY A 190 -21.20 4.97 -12.62
C GLY A 190 -20.89 3.48 -12.72
N THR A 191 -19.65 3.06 -12.65
CA THR A 191 -19.26 1.66 -12.93
C THR A 191 -18.68 0.91 -11.73
N MET A 192 -17.95 1.59 -10.86
CA MET A 192 -17.24 0.96 -9.75
C MET A 192 -18.19 0.69 -8.59
N LYS A 193 -18.31 -0.58 -8.20
CA LYS A 193 -19.18 -1.01 -7.11
C LYS A 193 -18.40 -1.06 -5.80
N LEU A 194 -19.00 -0.48 -4.75
CA LEU A 194 -18.52 -0.55 -3.38
C LEU A 194 -19.59 -1.21 -2.53
N GLY A 195 -19.29 -2.34 -1.93
CA GLY A 195 -20.27 -3.18 -1.27
C GLY A 195 -20.70 -2.69 0.11
N ARG A 196 -21.83 -3.20 0.58
CA ARG A 196 -22.38 -2.88 1.90
C ARG A 196 -21.39 -3.14 3.02
N GLU A 197 -20.65 -4.24 2.96
CA GLU A 197 -19.69 -4.62 3.99
C GLU A 197 -18.58 -3.57 4.15
N TYR A 198 -18.04 -3.08 3.04
CA TYR A 198 -17.08 -1.96 3.09
C TYR A 198 -17.70 -0.73 3.76
N LEU A 199 -18.93 -0.36 3.36
CA LEU A 199 -19.60 0.84 3.88
C LEU A 199 -19.88 0.76 5.39
N LEU A 200 -20.21 -0.42 5.91
CA LEU A 200 -20.47 -0.64 7.33
C LEU A 200 -19.18 -0.77 8.14
N THR A 201 -18.23 -1.59 7.70
CA THR A 201 -17.00 -1.87 8.46
C THR A 201 -16.08 -0.67 8.51
N THR A 202 -15.99 0.12 7.42
CA THR A 202 -15.16 1.33 7.38
C THR A 202 -15.61 2.40 8.39
N GLN A 203 -16.90 2.47 8.73
CA GLN A 203 -17.41 3.38 9.76
C GLN A 203 -16.83 3.12 11.14
N GLN A 204 -16.44 1.87 11.42
CA GLN A 204 -15.97 1.41 12.72
C GLN A 204 -14.45 1.42 12.86
N LEU A 205 -13.70 1.69 11.78
CA LEU A 205 -12.24 1.64 11.82
C LEU A 205 -11.65 2.63 12.81
N ASP A 206 -10.73 2.17 13.62
CA ASP A 206 -9.83 3.02 14.40
C ASP A 206 -8.51 3.19 13.63
N ILE A 207 -8.55 4.04 12.59
CA ILE A 207 -7.43 4.22 11.66
C ILE A 207 -6.20 4.76 12.40
N TYR A 208 -6.37 5.87 13.10
CA TYR A 208 -5.25 6.55 13.74
C TYR A 208 -4.77 5.83 15.01
N GLY A 209 -5.69 5.31 15.85
CA GLY A 209 -5.33 4.54 17.03
C GLY A 209 -4.57 3.27 16.67
N THR A 210 -5.01 2.53 15.61
CA THR A 210 -4.27 1.38 15.11
C THR A 210 -2.89 1.80 14.58
N ALA A 211 -2.81 2.87 13.79
CA ALA A 211 -1.57 3.36 13.20
C ALA A 211 -0.56 3.82 14.26
N ALA A 212 -1.01 4.41 15.37
CA ALA A 212 -0.17 4.95 16.45
C ALA A 212 0.77 3.94 17.09
N ALA A 213 0.44 2.64 17.04
CA ALA A 213 1.27 1.57 17.57
C ALA A 213 2.61 1.44 16.86
N TYR A 214 2.71 1.84 15.58
CA TYR A 214 3.97 1.81 14.84
C TYR A 214 4.93 2.90 15.36
N GLN A 215 6.17 2.51 15.68
CA GLN A 215 7.17 3.38 16.31
C GLN A 215 8.33 3.78 15.38
N GLY A 216 8.36 3.30 14.15
CA GLY A 216 9.40 3.65 13.17
C GLY A 216 9.13 4.99 12.46
N PRO A 217 10.07 5.42 11.61
CA PRO A 217 10.00 6.70 10.89
C PRO A 217 8.91 6.71 9.82
N ILE A 218 8.26 7.89 9.67
CA ILE A 218 7.17 8.13 8.71
C ILE A 218 7.45 9.36 7.86
N LEU A 219 7.26 9.23 6.55
CA LEU A 219 7.20 10.36 5.63
C LEU A 219 5.79 10.49 5.07
N LEU A 220 5.16 11.65 5.28
CA LEU A 220 3.89 12.03 4.68
C LEU A 220 4.14 12.98 3.50
N LEU A 221 3.61 12.66 2.33
CA LEU A 221 3.66 13.52 1.15
C LEU A 221 2.24 13.80 0.68
N HIS A 222 1.84 15.08 0.63
CA HIS A 222 0.48 15.45 0.27
C HIS A 222 0.46 16.69 -0.64
N GLY A 223 -0.26 16.62 -1.74
CA GLY A 223 -0.37 17.71 -2.70
C GLY A 223 -1.29 18.83 -2.22
N THR A 224 -0.87 20.11 -2.35
CA THR A 224 -1.70 21.27 -1.94
C THR A 224 -2.93 21.47 -2.85
N LYS A 225 -2.99 20.80 -3.99
CA LYS A 225 -4.13 20.80 -4.93
C LYS A 225 -4.86 19.47 -4.97
N ASP A 226 -4.74 18.66 -3.91
CA ASP A 226 -5.53 17.46 -3.73
C ASP A 226 -6.99 17.82 -3.42
N THR A 227 -7.90 17.44 -4.32
CA THR A 227 -9.35 17.68 -4.18
C THR A 227 -10.13 16.42 -3.81
N ILE A 228 -9.44 15.29 -3.61
CA ILE A 228 -10.02 13.99 -3.27
C ILE A 228 -9.82 13.68 -1.79
N VAL A 229 -8.58 13.77 -1.32
CA VAL A 229 -8.24 13.59 0.09
C VAL A 229 -7.88 14.94 0.70
N PRO A 230 -8.63 15.41 1.69
CA PRO A 230 -8.33 16.68 2.37
C PRO A 230 -6.98 16.61 3.13
N MET A 231 -6.26 17.73 3.16
CA MET A 231 -4.95 17.86 3.82
C MET A 231 -4.99 17.45 5.30
N TRP A 232 -6.11 17.71 6.01
CA TRP A 232 -6.25 17.34 7.42
C TRP A 232 -6.05 15.83 7.68
N CYS A 233 -6.28 14.97 6.67
CA CYS A 233 -5.97 13.55 6.81
C CYS A 233 -4.48 13.32 7.14
N SER A 234 -3.58 13.98 6.41
CA SER A 234 -2.14 13.89 6.68
C SER A 234 -1.74 14.65 7.95
N GLU A 235 -2.41 15.75 8.25
CA GLU A 235 -2.14 16.51 9.48
C GLU A 235 -2.48 15.70 10.73
N LEU A 236 -3.60 14.95 10.73
CA LEU A 236 -3.93 14.02 11.82
C LEU A 236 -2.94 12.85 11.93
N TYR A 237 -2.42 12.34 10.81
CA TYR A 237 -1.33 11.36 10.89
C TYR A 237 -0.04 11.96 11.48
N LEU A 238 0.29 13.21 11.12
CA LEU A 238 1.43 13.91 11.71
C LEU A 238 1.26 14.04 13.23
N GLU A 239 0.08 14.45 13.70
CA GLU A 239 -0.24 14.51 15.14
C GLU A 239 -0.15 13.13 15.80
N THR A 240 -0.69 12.09 15.15
CA THR A 240 -0.70 10.71 15.66
C THR A 240 0.72 10.17 15.87
N TYR A 241 1.62 10.44 14.95
CA TYR A 241 2.99 9.90 15.01
C TYR A 241 3.98 10.82 15.73
N GLY A 242 3.65 12.11 15.89
CA GLY A 242 4.52 13.10 16.54
C GLY A 242 5.89 13.20 15.86
N ASP A 243 6.96 13.23 16.64
CA ASP A 243 8.34 13.44 16.17
C ASP A 243 8.86 12.34 15.22
N ARG A 244 8.16 11.21 15.11
CA ARG A 244 8.50 10.13 14.17
C ARG A 244 8.06 10.42 12.73
N ALA A 245 7.21 11.42 12.53
CA ALA A 245 6.66 11.76 11.24
C ALA A 245 7.14 13.12 10.74
N SER A 246 7.30 13.23 9.43
CA SER A 246 7.45 14.50 8.73
C SER A 246 6.39 14.63 7.65
N LEU A 247 5.76 15.79 7.54
CA LEU A 247 4.78 16.12 6.50
C LEU A 247 5.35 17.13 5.53
N VAL A 248 5.45 16.72 4.27
CA VAL A 248 5.80 17.62 3.17
C VAL A 248 4.53 17.94 2.36
N LYS A 249 4.10 19.20 2.43
CA LYS A 249 3.03 19.74 1.57
C LYS A 249 3.63 20.07 0.20
N VAL A 250 3.34 19.25 -0.82
CA VAL A 250 3.91 19.40 -2.17
C VAL A 250 3.08 20.41 -2.95
N ASP A 251 3.66 21.59 -3.16
CA ASP A 251 2.93 22.68 -3.78
C ASP A 251 2.48 22.40 -5.20
N GLY A 252 1.20 22.66 -5.49
CA GLY A 252 0.58 22.46 -6.79
C GLY A 252 0.31 21.00 -7.18
N GLU A 253 0.73 20.00 -6.38
CA GLU A 253 0.44 18.59 -6.68
C GLU A 253 -1.01 18.24 -6.39
N ASN A 254 -1.57 17.31 -7.16
CA ASN A 254 -2.92 16.76 -7.02
C ASN A 254 -2.89 15.32 -6.46
N HIS A 255 -4.09 14.76 -6.22
CA HIS A 255 -4.23 13.41 -5.68
C HIS A 255 -3.58 12.32 -6.54
N LEU A 256 -3.65 12.45 -7.86
CA LEU A 256 -3.16 11.43 -8.81
C LEU A 256 -1.66 11.52 -9.09
N ILE A 257 -0.95 12.46 -8.46
CA ILE A 257 0.51 12.65 -8.57
C ILE A 257 0.93 12.83 -10.04
N THR A 258 0.33 13.82 -10.71
CA THR A 258 0.56 14.07 -12.14
C THR A 258 1.40 15.30 -12.42
N ARG A 259 1.56 16.23 -11.47
CA ARG A 259 2.18 17.55 -11.69
C ARG A 259 3.60 17.65 -11.14
N ARG A 260 3.84 17.17 -9.92
CA ARG A 260 5.11 17.21 -9.19
C ARG A 260 5.69 15.80 -8.96
N LYS A 261 5.38 14.86 -9.84
CA LYS A 261 5.77 13.46 -9.71
C LYS A 261 7.28 13.29 -9.43
N LYS A 262 8.15 14.06 -10.11
CA LYS A 262 9.60 13.96 -9.87
C LYS A 262 9.98 14.29 -8.43
N GLU A 263 9.35 15.29 -7.82
CA GLU A 263 9.59 15.66 -6.42
C GLU A 263 9.15 14.53 -5.47
N ILE A 264 7.94 13.98 -5.67
CA ILE A 264 7.44 12.85 -4.89
C ILE A 264 8.40 11.66 -4.96
N LEU A 265 8.85 11.29 -6.17
CA LEU A 265 9.79 10.17 -6.35
C LEU A 265 11.12 10.43 -5.66
N SER A 266 11.70 11.62 -5.82
CA SER A 266 12.98 11.99 -5.19
C SER A 266 12.91 11.95 -3.66
N ARG A 267 11.86 12.52 -3.06
CA ARG A 267 11.67 12.51 -1.60
C ARG A 267 11.44 11.09 -1.06
N THR A 268 10.67 10.27 -1.79
CA THR A 268 10.43 8.87 -1.44
C THR A 268 11.74 8.06 -1.45
N VAL A 269 12.54 8.20 -2.51
CA VAL A 269 13.84 7.51 -2.63
C VAL A 269 14.80 7.97 -1.55
N ALA A 270 14.90 9.28 -1.29
CA ALA A 270 15.77 9.82 -0.26
C ALA A 270 15.40 9.28 1.14
N PHE A 271 14.11 9.25 1.47
CA PHE A 271 13.64 8.69 2.73
C PHE A 271 14.00 7.21 2.88
N PHE A 272 13.68 6.39 1.87
CA PHE A 272 14.01 4.97 1.95
C PHE A 272 15.51 4.69 1.91
N GLY A 273 16.31 5.46 1.17
CA GLY A 273 17.77 5.37 1.22
C GLY A 273 18.31 5.60 2.63
N GLN A 274 17.74 6.56 3.36
CA GLN A 274 18.16 6.86 4.72
C GLN A 274 17.73 5.76 5.73
N VAL A 275 16.47 5.28 5.66
CA VAL A 275 15.92 4.38 6.69
C VAL A 275 16.20 2.90 6.43
N LEU A 276 16.49 2.52 5.18
CA LEU A 276 16.82 1.16 4.79
C LEU A 276 18.33 0.89 4.69
N GLY A 277 19.17 1.89 5.01
CA GLY A 277 20.62 1.72 5.08
C GLY A 277 21.27 1.45 3.72
N ASN A 278 20.87 2.19 2.69
CA ASN A 278 21.37 2.02 1.32
C ASN A 278 22.35 3.15 0.96
#